data_5e3ecf7600b2f4a26845a23f41d7dbad
#
_entry.id   5e3ecf7600b2f4a26845a23f41d7dbad
#
_cell.length_a   1.000
_cell.length_b   1.000
_cell.length_c   1.000
_cell.angle_alpha   90.00
_cell.angle_beta   90.00
_cell.angle_gamma   90.00
#
_symmetry.space_group_name_H-M   'P 1'
#
loop_
_entity.id
_entity.type
_entity.pdbx_description
1 polymer ?
#
loop_
_entity_poly.entity_id
_entity_poly.type
_entity_poly.pdbx_seq_one_letter_code
_entity_poly.pdbx_strand_id
1 'polypeptide(L)'
;MLAVLGSENEEIEDCIKKIKSKGVCEIANDNAPGQIIVSGNIELIQELQNILKENKKKSIMLPVSAPFHCSLMNAAATNMKSKIENVSFNKPNYEIIANVTSSPVNDPTEIKKLLVEQIYSKVRWRESILYMANNKITKYLEIGPGKVLTGLVKRILPSANSSSINSIEDIKNITNES
;
A
#
# COMPACT_ATOMS: atom_id res chain seq x y z
N MET A 1 9.86 -8.15 -5.76
CA MET A 1 9.58 -6.85 -5.11
C MET A 1 10.75 -6.46 -4.21
N LEU A 2 11.00 -5.17 -4.06
CA LEU A 2 12.13 -4.62 -3.31
C LEU A 2 11.62 -3.56 -2.32
N ALA A 3 11.92 -3.71 -1.04
CA ALA A 3 11.71 -2.66 -0.05
C ALA A 3 12.91 -1.71 -0.06
N VAL A 4 12.65 -0.42 -0.23
CA VAL A 4 13.66 0.65 -0.17
C VAL A 4 13.42 1.46 1.09
N LEU A 5 14.49 1.67 1.87
CA LEU A 5 14.44 2.31 3.18
C LEU A 5 15.24 3.60 3.19
N GLY A 6 14.68 4.64 3.82
CA GLY A 6 15.33 5.94 3.98
C GLY A 6 15.40 6.76 2.69
N SER A 7 14.44 6.55 1.77
CA SER A 7 14.34 7.32 0.51
C SER A 7 12.91 7.76 0.28
N GLU A 8 12.76 8.88 -0.43
CA GLU A 8 11.47 9.39 -0.88
C GLU A 8 11.16 8.95 -2.32
N ASN A 9 9.90 9.10 -2.76
CA ASN A 9 9.43 8.64 -4.07
C ASN A 9 10.28 9.18 -5.22
N GLU A 10 10.58 10.48 -5.22
CA GLU A 10 11.33 11.17 -6.29
C GLU A 10 12.74 10.59 -6.45
N GLU A 11 13.42 10.30 -5.33
CA GLU A 11 14.75 9.69 -5.36
C GLU A 11 14.72 8.29 -5.98
N ILE A 12 13.66 7.51 -5.70
CA ILE A 12 13.52 6.16 -6.25
C ILE A 12 13.13 6.22 -7.72
N GLU A 13 12.24 7.13 -8.11
CA GLU A 13 11.90 7.37 -9.52
C GLU A 13 13.12 7.75 -10.35
N ASP A 14 14.01 8.58 -9.80
CA ASP A 14 15.28 8.94 -10.45
C ASP A 14 16.25 7.77 -10.57
N CYS A 15 16.24 6.84 -9.61
CA CYS A 15 16.99 5.59 -9.73
C CYS A 15 16.37 4.66 -10.79
N ILE A 16 15.05 4.54 -10.84
CA ILE A 16 14.33 3.74 -11.85
C ILE A 16 14.63 4.25 -13.28
N LYS A 17 14.66 5.57 -13.49
CA LYS A 17 15.03 6.17 -14.81
C LYS A 17 16.45 5.81 -15.29
N LYS A 18 17.34 5.40 -14.39
CA LYS A 18 18.71 4.98 -14.73
C LYS A 18 18.81 3.53 -15.19
N ILE A 19 17.75 2.73 -15.04
CA ILE A 19 17.69 1.35 -15.50
C ILE A 19 17.75 1.34 -17.01
N LYS A 20 18.65 0.53 -17.56
CA LYS A 20 18.88 0.42 -19.01
C LYS A 20 18.10 -0.70 -19.67
N SER A 21 17.77 -1.71 -18.89
CA SER A 21 17.01 -2.88 -19.34
C SER A 21 15.55 -2.52 -19.62
N LYS A 22 14.91 -3.20 -20.58
CA LYS A 22 13.50 -3.00 -20.91
C LYS A 22 12.61 -3.88 -20.03
N GLY A 23 11.53 -3.33 -19.56
CA GLY A 23 10.54 -4.06 -18.76
C GLY A 23 9.83 -3.15 -17.76
N VAL A 24 9.22 -3.76 -16.76
CA VAL A 24 8.45 -3.09 -15.71
C VAL A 24 9.27 -2.98 -14.44
N CYS A 25 9.39 -1.78 -13.90
CA CYS A 25 9.94 -1.46 -12.59
C CYS A 25 9.20 -0.23 -12.07
N GLU A 26 8.27 -0.42 -11.16
CA GLU A 26 7.30 0.59 -10.72
C GLU A 26 7.24 0.67 -9.19
N ILE A 27 6.95 1.86 -8.66
CA ILE A 27 6.63 2.00 -7.22
C ILE A 27 5.28 1.34 -6.95
N ALA A 28 5.32 0.28 -6.15
CA ALA A 28 4.16 -0.53 -5.80
C ALA A 28 3.44 -0.04 -4.52
N ASN A 29 4.21 0.43 -3.52
CA ASN A 29 3.63 0.96 -2.28
C ASN A 29 4.40 2.19 -1.82
N ASP A 30 3.67 3.22 -1.44
CA ASP A 30 4.13 4.33 -0.62
C ASP A 30 3.58 4.13 0.79
N ASN A 31 4.36 3.42 1.62
CA ASN A 31 3.90 2.95 2.93
C ASN A 31 4.05 4.00 4.03
N ALA A 32 5.15 4.73 4.05
CA ALA A 32 5.45 5.76 5.04
C ALA A 32 6.70 6.55 4.60
N PRO A 33 7.00 7.71 5.20
CA PRO A 33 8.25 8.41 4.97
C PRO A 33 9.46 7.46 5.08
N GLY A 34 10.25 7.38 4.00
CA GLY A 34 11.40 6.50 3.91
C GLY A 34 11.07 5.00 3.88
N GLN A 35 9.87 4.58 3.49
CA GLN A 35 9.52 3.16 3.30
C GLN A 35 8.66 2.95 2.06
N ILE A 36 9.31 2.63 0.96
CA ILE A 36 8.72 2.47 -0.36
C ILE A 36 8.99 1.06 -0.87
N ILE A 37 8.02 0.48 -1.55
CA ILE A 37 8.17 -0.82 -2.20
C ILE A 37 8.16 -0.62 -3.71
N VAL A 38 9.09 -1.26 -4.39
CA VAL A 38 9.17 -1.32 -5.85
C VAL A 38 8.87 -2.73 -6.33
N SER A 39 8.12 -2.84 -7.41
CA SER A 39 7.70 -4.10 -8.02
C SER A 39 7.99 -4.10 -9.52
N GLY A 40 8.26 -5.28 -10.11
CA GLY A 40 8.56 -5.39 -11.53
C GLY A 40 9.23 -6.70 -11.91
N ASN A 41 9.83 -6.71 -13.12
CA ASN A 41 10.63 -7.82 -13.60
C ASN A 41 11.85 -8.04 -12.69
N ILE A 42 12.19 -9.29 -12.42
CA ILE A 42 13.23 -9.62 -11.43
C ILE A 42 14.59 -9.02 -11.81
N GLU A 43 14.93 -9.01 -13.09
CA GLU A 43 16.19 -8.47 -13.61
C GLU A 43 16.29 -6.95 -13.36
N LEU A 44 15.17 -6.22 -13.58
CA LEU A 44 15.12 -4.78 -13.34
C LEU A 44 15.16 -4.44 -11.86
N ILE A 45 14.51 -5.26 -11.04
CA ILE A 45 14.56 -5.11 -9.57
C ILE A 45 15.99 -5.32 -9.06
N GLN A 46 16.73 -6.29 -9.61
CA GLN A 46 18.13 -6.51 -9.28
C GLN A 46 19.03 -5.36 -9.76
N GLU A 47 18.79 -4.85 -10.98
CA GLU A 47 19.48 -3.67 -11.51
C GLU A 47 19.23 -2.44 -10.63
N LEU A 48 17.97 -2.19 -10.24
CA LEU A 48 17.63 -1.14 -9.29
C LEU A 48 18.34 -1.31 -7.95
N GLN A 49 18.40 -2.53 -7.42
CA GLN A 49 19.08 -2.80 -6.15
C GLN A 49 20.56 -2.41 -6.22
N ASN A 50 21.24 -2.68 -7.34
CA ASN A 50 22.63 -2.29 -7.55
C ASN A 50 22.77 -0.77 -7.63
N ILE A 51 21.91 -0.08 -8.40
CA ILE A 51 21.88 1.38 -8.49
C ILE A 51 21.68 2.02 -7.10
N LEU A 52 20.74 1.49 -6.32
CA LEU A 52 20.47 1.97 -4.95
C LEU A 52 21.71 1.76 -4.05
N LYS A 53 22.38 0.62 -4.14
CA LYS A 53 23.60 0.32 -3.38
C LYS A 53 24.73 1.31 -3.72
N GLU A 54 24.95 1.61 -5.00
CA GLU A 54 25.94 2.62 -5.46
C GLU A 54 25.61 4.00 -4.90
N ASN A 55 24.32 4.34 -4.78
CA ASN A 55 23.84 5.58 -4.17
C ASN A 55 23.73 5.51 -2.62
N LYS A 56 24.31 4.48 -1.98
CA LYS A 56 24.31 4.25 -0.52
C LYS A 56 22.89 4.17 0.09
N LYS A 57 21.90 3.75 -0.69
CA LYS A 57 20.52 3.56 -0.25
C LYS A 57 20.31 2.11 0.20
N LYS A 58 19.60 1.93 1.30
CA LYS A 58 19.31 0.59 1.84
C LYS A 58 18.10 -0.02 1.14
N SER A 59 18.24 -1.25 0.66
CA SER A 59 17.13 -2.00 0.07
C SER A 59 17.19 -3.48 0.43
N ILE A 60 16.03 -4.13 0.46
CA ILE A 60 15.85 -5.52 0.87
C ILE A 60 14.88 -6.21 -0.09
N MET A 61 15.31 -7.32 -0.71
CA MET A 61 14.42 -8.16 -1.50
C MET A 61 13.32 -8.77 -0.61
N LEU A 62 12.08 -8.68 -1.06
CA LEU A 62 10.96 -9.27 -0.33
C LEU A 62 10.74 -10.73 -0.78
N PRO A 63 10.47 -11.67 0.16
CA PRO A 63 10.21 -13.06 -0.14
C PRO A 63 8.76 -13.27 -0.60
N VAL A 64 8.40 -12.66 -1.74
CA VAL A 64 7.06 -12.74 -2.34
C VAL A 64 7.11 -13.43 -3.68
N SER A 65 6.03 -14.14 -4.05
CA SER A 65 5.95 -14.98 -5.25
C SER A 65 5.49 -14.24 -6.51
N ALA A 66 5.00 -12.98 -6.39
CA ALA A 66 4.48 -12.22 -7.51
C ALA A 66 4.85 -10.74 -7.42
N PRO A 67 4.89 -10.03 -8.56
CA PRO A 67 5.16 -8.59 -8.62
C PRO A 67 3.87 -7.79 -8.36
N PHE A 68 3.36 -7.84 -7.12
CA PHE A 68 2.12 -7.16 -6.76
C PHE A 68 2.17 -5.66 -6.99
N HIS A 69 1.01 -5.06 -7.26
CA HIS A 69 0.79 -3.61 -7.37
C HIS A 69 1.64 -2.93 -8.47
N CYS A 70 1.86 -3.60 -9.60
CA CYS A 70 2.45 -3.02 -10.81
C CYS A 70 1.77 -3.57 -12.06
N SER A 71 2.08 -3.01 -13.23
CA SER A 71 1.44 -3.33 -14.50
C SER A 71 1.57 -4.82 -14.93
N LEU A 72 2.53 -5.57 -14.40
CA LEU A 72 2.63 -7.03 -14.62
C LEU A 72 1.43 -7.81 -14.06
N MET A 73 0.66 -7.23 -13.14
CA MET A 73 -0.53 -7.85 -12.57
C MET A 73 -1.81 -7.65 -13.41
N ASN A 74 -1.75 -7.00 -14.58
CA ASN A 74 -2.93 -6.74 -15.42
C ASN A 74 -3.68 -8.02 -15.81
N ALA A 75 -3.00 -9.12 -16.11
CA ALA A 75 -3.65 -10.39 -16.42
C ALA A 75 -4.44 -10.94 -15.21
N ALA A 76 -3.88 -10.84 -14.00
CA ALA A 76 -4.58 -11.23 -12.78
C ALA A 76 -5.80 -10.32 -12.51
N ALA A 77 -5.67 -9.02 -12.74
CA ALA A 77 -6.78 -8.08 -12.62
C ALA A 77 -7.92 -8.39 -13.59
N THR A 78 -7.59 -8.71 -14.85
CA THR A 78 -8.58 -9.13 -15.85
C THR A 78 -9.34 -10.39 -15.41
N ASN A 79 -8.64 -11.38 -14.87
CA ASN A 79 -9.27 -12.60 -14.35
C ASN A 79 -10.15 -12.33 -13.11
N MET A 80 -9.73 -11.42 -12.22
CA MET A 80 -10.50 -11.04 -11.03
C MET A 80 -11.72 -10.19 -11.35
N LYS A 81 -11.66 -9.39 -12.42
CA LYS A 81 -12.75 -8.48 -12.81
C LYS A 81 -14.08 -9.20 -12.93
N SER A 82 -14.15 -10.31 -13.66
CA SER A 82 -15.37 -11.08 -13.83
C SER A 82 -15.92 -11.63 -12.51
N LYS A 83 -15.04 -11.98 -11.56
CA LYS A 83 -15.45 -12.46 -10.23
C LYS A 83 -16.04 -11.33 -9.40
N ILE A 84 -15.40 -10.16 -9.39
CA ILE A 84 -15.85 -8.98 -8.66
C ILE A 84 -17.18 -8.46 -9.24
N GLU A 85 -17.33 -8.44 -10.56
CA GLU A 85 -18.57 -8.00 -11.23
C GLU A 85 -19.77 -8.86 -10.83
N ASN A 86 -19.58 -10.16 -10.64
CA ASN A 86 -20.65 -11.10 -10.27
C ASN A 86 -21.03 -11.06 -8.78
N VAL A 87 -20.31 -10.31 -7.93
CA VAL A 87 -20.66 -10.14 -6.52
C VAL A 87 -21.59 -8.95 -6.34
N SER A 88 -22.65 -9.10 -5.56
CA SER A 88 -23.49 -7.98 -5.18
C SER A 88 -22.79 -7.12 -4.13
N PHE A 89 -22.68 -5.82 -4.39
CA PHE A 89 -22.14 -4.84 -3.47
C PHE A 89 -23.26 -3.93 -2.98
N ASN A 90 -23.37 -3.77 -1.69
CA ASN A 90 -24.24 -2.77 -1.09
C ASN A 90 -23.45 -1.48 -0.84
N LYS A 91 -24.17 -0.36 -0.79
CA LYS A 91 -23.57 0.90 -0.36
C LYS A 91 -23.00 0.73 1.06
N PRO A 92 -21.74 1.07 1.30
CA PRO A 92 -21.16 0.95 2.63
C PRO A 92 -21.79 1.96 3.60
N ASN A 93 -21.89 1.59 4.89
CA ASN A 93 -22.38 2.48 5.94
C ASN A 93 -21.39 3.61 6.28
N TYR A 94 -20.11 3.40 5.99
CA TYR A 94 -19.02 4.34 6.22
C TYR A 94 -18.22 4.55 4.94
N GLU A 95 -17.57 5.69 4.81
CA GLU A 95 -16.68 5.96 3.70
C GLU A 95 -15.50 4.99 3.70
N ILE A 96 -15.13 4.52 2.53
CA ILE A 96 -13.93 3.69 2.30
C ILE A 96 -12.88 4.58 1.65
N ILE A 97 -11.69 4.62 2.23
CA ILE A 97 -10.56 5.28 1.56
C ILE A 97 -9.89 4.26 0.65
N ALA A 98 -10.01 4.46 -0.65
CA ALA A 98 -9.46 3.53 -1.63
C ALA A 98 -7.95 3.73 -1.83
N ASN A 99 -7.18 2.62 -1.88
CA ASN A 99 -5.73 2.67 -2.05
C ASN A 99 -5.28 3.35 -3.34
N VAL A 100 -6.04 3.20 -4.43
CA VAL A 100 -5.69 3.73 -5.75
C VAL A 100 -5.78 5.25 -5.80
N THR A 101 -6.81 5.81 -5.17
CA THR A 101 -7.15 7.23 -5.24
C THR A 101 -6.75 8.02 -3.99
N SER A 102 -6.48 7.35 -2.86
CA SER A 102 -6.28 7.95 -1.53
C SER A 102 -7.43 8.87 -1.11
N SER A 103 -8.63 8.60 -1.59
CA SER A 103 -9.82 9.42 -1.38
C SER A 103 -11.04 8.57 -1.03
N PRO A 104 -12.09 9.17 -0.43
CA PRO A 104 -13.29 8.44 -0.05
C PRO A 104 -14.08 7.97 -1.25
N VAL A 105 -14.63 6.78 -1.14
CA VAL A 105 -15.56 6.18 -2.09
C VAL A 105 -16.69 5.50 -1.33
N ASN A 106 -17.93 5.64 -1.81
CA ASN A 106 -19.11 5.00 -1.24
C ASN A 106 -20.09 4.44 -2.30
N ASP A 107 -19.79 4.66 -3.58
CA ASP A 107 -20.56 4.08 -4.68
C ASP A 107 -20.13 2.63 -4.92
N PRO A 108 -21.04 1.64 -4.88
CA PRO A 108 -20.71 0.24 -5.09
C PRO A 108 -20.04 -0.07 -6.43
N THR A 109 -20.42 0.64 -7.49
CA THR A 109 -19.86 0.44 -8.83
C THR A 109 -18.43 0.93 -8.91
N GLU A 110 -18.17 2.11 -8.34
CA GLU A 110 -16.81 2.65 -8.26
C GLU A 110 -15.92 1.81 -7.34
N ILE A 111 -16.45 1.30 -6.21
CA ILE A 111 -15.72 0.37 -5.33
C ILE A 111 -15.26 -0.87 -6.10
N LYS A 112 -16.16 -1.50 -6.89
CA LYS A 112 -15.81 -2.66 -7.73
C LYS A 112 -14.66 -2.34 -8.70
N LYS A 113 -14.75 -1.20 -9.38
CA LYS A 113 -13.71 -0.73 -10.30
C LYS A 113 -12.37 -0.57 -9.60
N LEU A 114 -12.35 0.15 -8.47
CA LEU A 114 -11.14 0.40 -7.69
C LEU A 114 -10.55 -0.88 -7.08
N LEU A 115 -11.37 -1.88 -6.73
CA LEU A 115 -10.90 -3.20 -6.30
C LEU A 115 -10.14 -3.95 -7.41
N VAL A 116 -10.54 -3.79 -8.66
CA VAL A 116 -9.81 -4.36 -9.80
C VAL A 116 -8.52 -3.56 -10.04
N GLU A 117 -8.61 -2.24 -10.05
CA GLU A 117 -7.46 -1.36 -10.32
C GLU A 117 -6.34 -1.52 -9.29
N GLN A 118 -6.65 -1.71 -8.01
CA GLN A 118 -5.63 -1.85 -6.97
C GLN A 118 -4.73 -3.08 -7.15
N ILE A 119 -5.14 -4.09 -7.93
CA ILE A 119 -4.34 -5.29 -8.18
C ILE A 119 -3.03 -4.94 -8.90
N TYR A 120 -3.08 -3.96 -9.81
CA TYR A 120 -1.93 -3.52 -10.61
C TYR A 120 -1.50 -2.08 -10.34
N SER A 121 -2.15 -1.38 -9.41
CA SER A 121 -1.87 0.02 -9.11
C SER A 121 -1.17 0.19 -7.77
N LYS A 122 -0.40 1.27 -7.64
CA LYS A 122 0.30 1.65 -6.42
C LYS A 122 -0.63 1.76 -5.22
N VAL A 123 -0.24 1.19 -4.09
CA VAL A 123 -0.87 1.40 -2.79
C VAL A 123 -0.40 2.74 -2.22
N ARG A 124 -1.28 3.71 -2.14
CA ARG A 124 -1.02 5.08 -1.66
C ARG A 124 -1.37 5.19 -0.17
N TRP A 125 -0.76 4.31 0.65
CA TRP A 125 -1.09 4.21 2.07
C TRP A 125 -0.76 5.49 2.83
N ARG A 126 0.43 6.04 2.63
CA ARG A 126 0.85 7.30 3.27
C ARG A 126 -0.14 8.43 2.98
N GLU A 127 -0.53 8.59 1.73
CA GLU A 127 -1.48 9.62 1.32
C GLU A 127 -2.87 9.39 1.92
N SER A 128 -3.32 8.13 2.01
CA SER A 128 -4.60 7.77 2.64
C SER A 128 -4.63 8.14 4.13
N ILE A 129 -3.55 7.87 4.86
CA ILE A 129 -3.45 8.24 6.27
C ILE A 129 -3.41 9.77 6.45
N LEU A 130 -2.67 10.49 5.61
CA LEU A 130 -2.62 11.95 5.63
C LEU A 130 -3.99 12.56 5.28
N TYR A 131 -4.70 12.01 4.29
CA TYR A 131 -6.06 12.43 3.97
C TYR A 131 -6.98 12.30 5.19
N MET A 132 -6.98 11.15 5.86
CA MET A 132 -7.80 10.92 7.05
C MET A 132 -7.45 11.88 8.18
N ALA A 133 -6.17 12.13 8.43
CA ALA A 133 -5.71 13.07 9.45
C ALA A 133 -6.18 14.50 9.16
N ASN A 134 -6.07 14.96 7.91
CA ASN A 134 -6.55 16.28 7.48
C ASN A 134 -8.07 16.41 7.63
N ASN A 135 -8.81 15.30 7.59
CA ASN A 135 -10.24 15.22 7.88
C ASN A 135 -10.56 14.92 9.35
N LYS A 136 -9.62 15.22 10.26
CA LYS A 136 -9.78 15.14 11.73
C LYS A 136 -9.96 13.73 12.28
N ILE A 137 -9.58 12.69 11.55
CA ILE A 137 -9.49 11.34 12.10
C ILE A 137 -8.22 11.26 12.96
N THR A 138 -8.41 10.95 14.24
CA THR A 138 -7.32 10.93 15.24
C THR A 138 -7.09 9.54 15.83
N LYS A 139 -8.04 8.62 15.68
CA LYS A 139 -7.97 7.25 16.21
C LYS A 139 -7.97 6.24 15.06
N TYR A 140 -7.00 5.32 15.08
CA TYR A 140 -6.81 4.29 14.06
C TYR A 140 -6.79 2.92 14.73
N LEU A 141 -7.59 1.99 14.21
CA LEU A 141 -7.68 0.61 14.70
C LEU A 141 -7.31 -0.34 13.57
N GLU A 142 -6.22 -1.09 13.74
CA GLU A 142 -5.88 -2.20 12.84
C GLU A 142 -6.57 -3.47 13.35
N ILE A 143 -7.54 -3.97 12.60
CA ILE A 143 -8.29 -5.18 12.97
C ILE A 143 -7.76 -6.35 12.16
N GLY A 144 -7.17 -7.33 12.84
CA GLY A 144 -6.59 -8.52 12.21
C GLY A 144 -5.21 -8.89 12.78
N PRO A 145 -4.57 -9.94 12.26
CA PRO A 145 -3.30 -10.44 12.80
C PRO A 145 -2.15 -9.47 12.52
N GLY A 146 -1.37 -9.17 13.55
CA GLY A 146 -0.17 -8.35 13.45
C GLY A 146 -0.35 -6.89 13.87
N LYS A 147 0.66 -6.06 13.57
CA LYS A 147 0.76 -4.64 13.97
C LYS A 147 1.44 -3.79 12.88
N VAL A 148 1.38 -4.24 11.63
CA VAL A 148 2.11 -3.61 10.52
C VAL A 148 1.53 -2.24 10.21
N LEU A 149 0.21 -2.16 10.04
CA LEU A 149 -0.46 -0.90 9.71
C LEU A 149 -0.41 0.09 10.87
N THR A 150 -0.56 -0.37 12.10
CA THR A 150 -0.37 0.43 13.32
C THR A 150 1.02 1.06 13.36
N GLY A 151 2.05 0.28 13.00
CA GLY A 151 3.43 0.77 12.91
C GLY A 151 3.63 1.81 11.81
N LEU A 152 2.98 1.63 10.65
CA LEU A 152 3.01 2.60 9.54
C LEU A 152 2.28 3.90 9.91
N VAL A 153 1.11 3.82 10.55
CA VAL A 153 0.38 5.00 11.03
C VAL A 153 1.26 5.83 11.99
N LYS A 154 1.89 5.20 12.98
CA LYS A 154 2.79 5.88 13.93
C LYS A 154 4.01 6.52 13.25
N ARG A 155 4.49 5.94 12.15
CA ARG A 155 5.59 6.50 11.38
C ARG A 155 5.16 7.73 10.56
N ILE A 156 3.93 7.73 10.04
CA ILE A 156 3.36 8.85 9.27
C ILE A 156 2.91 9.97 10.21
N LEU A 157 2.25 9.60 11.31
CA LEU A 157 1.64 10.49 12.30
C LEU A 157 2.09 10.07 13.72
N PRO A 158 3.25 10.54 14.20
CA PRO A 158 3.79 10.11 15.50
C PRO A 158 2.86 10.34 16.70
N SER A 159 1.99 11.35 16.63
CA SER A 159 1.01 11.70 17.68
C SER A 159 -0.34 10.98 17.53
N ALA A 160 -0.55 10.19 16.49
CA ALA A 160 -1.83 9.51 16.28
C ALA A 160 -2.09 8.41 17.34
N ASN A 161 -3.33 8.34 17.81
CA ASN A 161 -3.78 7.22 18.62
C ASN A 161 -4.03 6.01 17.70
N SER A 162 -3.08 5.09 17.66
CA SER A 162 -3.21 3.88 16.84
C SER A 162 -2.94 2.62 17.66
N SER A 163 -3.84 1.63 17.51
CA SER A 163 -3.78 0.34 18.18
C SER A 163 -4.19 -0.80 17.25
N SER A 164 -3.80 -2.02 17.61
CA SER A 164 -4.16 -3.23 16.87
C SER A 164 -5.08 -4.11 17.73
N ILE A 165 -6.03 -4.76 17.08
CA ILE A 165 -6.99 -5.69 17.68
C ILE A 165 -6.74 -7.06 17.06
N ASN A 166 -6.11 -7.96 17.83
CA ASN A 166 -5.73 -9.29 17.37
C ASN A 166 -6.46 -10.42 18.14
N SER A 167 -7.13 -10.06 19.26
CA SER A 167 -7.74 -11.01 20.18
C SER A 167 -9.05 -10.49 20.78
N ILE A 168 -9.81 -11.38 21.38
CA ILE A 168 -11.02 -11.02 22.14
C ILE A 168 -10.67 -10.13 23.34
N GLU A 169 -9.49 -10.33 23.93
CA GLU A 169 -8.99 -9.50 25.03
C GLU A 169 -8.78 -8.05 24.59
N ASP A 170 -8.20 -7.84 23.39
CA ASP A 170 -8.02 -6.49 22.84
C ASP A 170 -9.37 -5.78 22.62
N ILE A 171 -10.41 -6.52 22.19
CA ILE A 171 -11.76 -5.96 22.04
C ILE A 171 -12.29 -5.49 23.39
N LYS A 172 -12.18 -6.32 24.44
CA LYS A 172 -12.63 -5.96 25.79
C LYS A 172 -11.93 -4.73 26.33
N ASN A 173 -10.60 -4.64 26.12
CA ASN A 173 -9.83 -3.49 26.57
C ASN A 173 -10.29 -2.18 25.90
N ILE A 174 -10.54 -2.19 24.60
CA ILE A 174 -10.99 -1.00 23.87
C ILE A 174 -12.42 -0.58 24.27
N THR A 175 -13.31 -1.54 24.55
CA THR A 175 -14.69 -1.23 24.98
C THR A 175 -14.75 -0.73 26.42
N ASN A 176 -13.79 -1.07 27.27
CA ASN A 176 -13.72 -0.59 28.66
C ASN A 176 -13.07 0.80 28.78
N GLU A 177 -12.36 1.27 27.75
CA GLU A 177 -11.77 2.61 27.68
C GLU A 177 -12.71 3.66 27.03
N SER A 178 -13.94 3.25 26.66
CA SER A 178 -14.97 4.08 26.06
C SER A 178 -16.00 4.45 27.11
#